data_80c56c6f42186cec17851deaa32b333f
#
_entry.id   80c56c6f42186cec17851deaa32b333f
#
_cell.length_a   1.000
_cell.length_b   1.000
_cell.length_c   1.000
_cell.angle_alpha   90.00
_cell.angle_beta   90.00
_cell.angle_gamma   90.00
#
_symmetry.space_group_name_H-M   'P 1'
#
loop_
_entity.id
_entity.type
_entity.pdbx_description
1 polymer ?
#
loop_
_entity_poly.entity_id
_entity_poly.type
_entity_poly.pdbx_seq_one_letter_code
_entity_poly.pdbx_strand_id
1 'polypeptide(L)'
;MVPVRWSPSVTLSKREQFLVGRMKRTGKLFAFLRLQRHELFDEAFQSELEEMYRASGEGKQPVAPALLAMALLLQAYTGASDAQAVELAIVDARWQMVLGVVGQDEAPFSQGALPAFRQRLIASDMDRRLLERTIELARKSGAFDWKKLPKDLRIAVDSRPLEGAGRVEDTFNLLAHAARNVLGCAARLVDLTPEEVAKDAGAPLLAGTSIKAELDLEWSDPAQKASAIGTLVEQLDRLERWIARVFGEEASEPPLAEPLATLRQLREQDLDPEPPDGKPRIRKGTAEDRRVSVEDKDMRHGRKSKSKRFNGYKGHIACDLDTELILACGVTPANRPEAEAVPGLQTDIALGSERNVIAQLSIDRGYIKSPMATEVFARGGEVLCKPWVSRNGTLFRKSDFVINMRSRTITCPAGQTESFRPGDVVEFDPEACSRCSLRAKCTPAARGAGRTVAIALDEQLQHRLRKLVASSAGRERLRERVKVEHKLAHLSRKQGRRARYLGTRKNLFDLRRHAAVVNLEAIHRALQAA
;
A
#
# COMPACT_ATOMS: atom_id res chain seq x y z
N MET A 1 30.62 -3.88 -18.01
CA MET A 1 30.13 -4.46 -19.30
C MET A 1 28.68 -4.05 -19.49
N VAL A 2 28.27 -3.73 -20.72
CA VAL A 2 26.87 -3.46 -21.07
C VAL A 2 26.11 -4.79 -21.07
N PRO A 3 24.87 -4.85 -20.55
CA PRO A 3 24.06 -6.05 -20.60
C PRO A 3 23.83 -6.53 -22.05
N VAL A 4 23.68 -7.85 -22.21
CA VAL A 4 23.28 -8.43 -23.50
C VAL A 4 21.80 -8.16 -23.74
N ARG A 5 21.42 -7.82 -24.98
CA ARG A 5 20.00 -7.74 -25.37
C ARG A 5 19.38 -9.12 -25.46
N TRP A 6 18.15 -9.21 -25.02
CA TRP A 6 17.36 -10.42 -25.12
C TRP A 6 16.70 -10.51 -26.50
N SER A 7 17.21 -11.39 -27.34
CA SER A 7 16.76 -11.54 -28.74
C SER A 7 16.34 -12.98 -29.06
N PRO A 8 15.32 -13.53 -28.37
CA PRO A 8 14.83 -14.86 -28.65
C PRO A 8 14.12 -14.90 -30.03
N SER A 9 14.11 -16.06 -30.69
CA SER A 9 13.43 -16.22 -32.00
C SER A 9 11.97 -15.75 -31.99
N VAL A 10 11.56 -15.02 -33.01
CA VAL A 10 10.16 -14.59 -33.22
C VAL A 10 9.32 -15.79 -33.66
N THR A 11 9.82 -16.59 -34.59
CA THR A 11 9.15 -17.78 -35.11
C THR A 11 9.07 -18.89 -34.07
N LEU A 12 7.95 -19.60 -34.03
CA LEU A 12 7.79 -20.76 -33.17
C LEU A 12 8.53 -21.96 -33.76
N SER A 13 9.38 -22.61 -32.97
CA SER A 13 9.91 -23.92 -33.30
C SER A 13 8.79 -24.99 -33.33
N LYS A 14 9.03 -26.15 -33.98
CA LYS A 14 8.07 -27.28 -33.99
C LYS A 14 7.64 -27.68 -32.55
N ARG A 15 8.58 -27.66 -31.59
CA ARG A 15 8.31 -27.97 -30.19
C ARG A 15 7.42 -26.92 -29.55
N GLU A 16 7.67 -25.65 -29.78
CA GLU A 16 6.86 -24.54 -29.24
C GLU A 16 5.44 -24.55 -29.86
N GLN A 17 5.29 -24.81 -31.17
CA GLN A 17 3.98 -24.97 -31.81
C GLN A 17 3.16 -26.08 -31.15
N PHE A 18 3.79 -27.23 -30.89
CA PHE A 18 3.16 -28.32 -30.16
C PHE A 18 2.73 -27.90 -28.75
N LEU A 19 3.59 -27.22 -27.98
CA LEU A 19 3.29 -26.77 -26.63
C LEU A 19 2.13 -25.76 -26.61
N VAL A 20 2.18 -24.73 -27.47
CA VAL A 20 1.12 -23.71 -27.60
C VAL A 20 -0.23 -24.36 -27.95
N GLY A 21 -0.23 -25.31 -28.89
CA GLY A 21 -1.45 -26.03 -29.29
C GLY A 21 -2.09 -26.89 -28.19
N ARG A 22 -1.31 -27.29 -27.18
CA ARG A 22 -1.80 -28.07 -26.02
C ARG A 22 -2.27 -27.23 -24.85
N MET A 23 -1.85 -25.97 -24.75
CA MET A 23 -2.21 -25.06 -23.65
C MET A 23 -3.59 -24.44 -23.80
N LYS A 24 -4.65 -25.27 -23.77
CA LYS A 24 -6.04 -24.82 -24.01
C LYS A 24 -6.76 -24.27 -22.77
N ARG A 25 -6.48 -24.78 -21.59
CA ARG A 25 -7.13 -24.37 -20.30
C ARG A 25 -6.14 -23.76 -19.32
N THR A 26 -5.11 -24.51 -18.98
CA THR A 26 -4.02 -24.09 -18.09
C THR A 26 -2.84 -23.65 -18.94
N GLY A 27 -2.15 -22.60 -18.51
CA GLY A 27 -0.97 -22.12 -19.21
C GLY A 27 -1.23 -21.22 -20.44
N LYS A 28 -2.48 -20.79 -20.66
CA LYS A 28 -2.81 -19.86 -21.77
C LYS A 28 -1.98 -18.59 -21.76
N LEU A 29 -1.65 -18.08 -20.57
CA LEU A 29 -0.82 -16.89 -20.45
C LEU A 29 0.63 -17.16 -20.90
N PHE A 30 1.19 -18.37 -20.71
CA PHE A 30 2.50 -18.71 -21.24
C PHE A 30 2.53 -18.64 -22.77
N ALA A 31 1.50 -19.20 -23.45
CA ALA A 31 1.39 -19.10 -24.88
C ALA A 31 1.28 -17.65 -25.34
N PHE A 32 0.44 -16.85 -24.68
CA PHE A 32 0.30 -15.41 -24.94
C PHE A 32 1.61 -14.67 -24.75
N LEU A 33 2.31 -14.87 -23.62
CA LEU A 33 3.61 -14.25 -23.35
C LEU A 33 4.66 -14.63 -24.40
N ARG A 34 4.69 -15.91 -24.83
CA ARG A 34 5.60 -16.34 -25.90
C ARG A 34 5.36 -15.58 -27.22
N LEU A 35 4.09 -15.36 -27.56
CA LEU A 35 3.73 -14.67 -28.79
C LEU A 35 3.94 -13.16 -28.70
N GLN A 36 3.76 -12.55 -27.53
CA GLN A 36 3.77 -11.09 -27.33
C GLN A 36 5.08 -10.58 -26.72
N ARG A 37 6.04 -11.43 -26.39
CA ARG A 37 7.28 -11.02 -25.68
C ARG A 37 8.09 -9.97 -26.45
N HIS A 38 8.09 -9.98 -27.78
CA HIS A 38 8.81 -9.01 -28.61
C HIS A 38 8.17 -7.63 -28.58
N GLU A 39 6.83 -7.58 -28.51
CA GLU A 39 6.10 -6.32 -28.36
C GLU A 39 6.20 -5.78 -26.93
N LEU A 40 6.18 -6.67 -25.93
CA LEU A 40 6.29 -6.29 -24.53
C LEU A 40 7.70 -5.77 -24.21
N PHE A 41 8.74 -6.42 -24.77
CA PHE A 41 10.14 -6.05 -24.63
C PHE A 41 10.73 -5.64 -25.98
N ASP A 42 10.17 -4.59 -26.59
CA ASP A 42 10.68 -4.02 -27.82
C ASP A 42 12.06 -3.36 -27.60
N GLU A 43 12.70 -2.96 -28.68
CA GLU A 43 14.05 -2.42 -28.65
C GLU A 43 14.17 -1.16 -27.75
N ALA A 44 13.17 -0.28 -27.78
CA ALA A 44 13.13 0.92 -26.97
C ALA A 44 13.09 0.59 -25.46
N PHE A 45 12.20 -0.32 -25.06
CA PHE A 45 12.09 -0.70 -23.66
C PHE A 45 13.32 -1.50 -23.17
N GLN A 46 13.95 -2.31 -24.02
CA GLN A 46 15.21 -2.96 -23.65
C GLN A 46 16.31 -1.92 -23.40
N SER A 47 16.39 -0.87 -24.20
CA SER A 47 17.34 0.24 -23.97
C SER A 47 17.09 0.94 -22.63
N GLU A 48 15.81 1.24 -22.27
CA GLU A 48 15.46 1.79 -20.96
C GLU A 48 15.92 0.86 -19.80
N LEU A 49 15.79 -0.44 -19.97
CA LEU A 49 16.23 -1.42 -18.96
C LEU A 49 17.78 -1.51 -18.86
N GLU A 50 18.49 -1.31 -19.96
CA GLU A 50 19.96 -1.30 -20.02
C GLU A 50 20.54 -0.09 -19.27
N GLU A 51 19.87 1.08 -19.29
CA GLU A 51 20.27 2.30 -18.58
C GLU A 51 20.40 2.12 -17.05
N MET A 52 19.72 1.10 -16.47
CA MET A 52 19.90 0.75 -15.06
C MET A 52 21.30 0.19 -14.72
N TYR A 53 22.10 -0.09 -15.72
CA TYR A 53 23.43 -0.69 -15.58
C TYR A 53 24.52 0.32 -15.92
N ARG A 54 25.53 0.41 -15.05
CA ARG A 54 26.70 1.24 -15.33
C ARG A 54 27.60 0.53 -16.34
N ALA A 55 28.11 1.25 -17.31
CA ALA A 55 29.18 0.76 -18.16
C ALA A 55 30.45 0.57 -17.30
N SER A 56 30.85 -0.67 -17.06
CA SER A 56 32.12 -0.99 -16.40
C SER A 56 32.92 -1.93 -17.30
N GLY A 57 34.24 -1.77 -17.32
CA GLY A 57 35.15 -2.70 -18.05
C GLY A 57 35.37 -4.01 -17.32
N GLU A 58 34.95 -4.13 -16.05
CA GLU A 58 35.28 -5.25 -15.16
C GLU A 58 34.04 -6.05 -14.77
N GLY A 59 34.24 -7.33 -14.44
CA GLY A 59 33.25 -8.24 -13.91
C GLY A 59 32.62 -9.18 -14.94
N LYS A 60 31.69 -10.04 -14.51
CA LYS A 60 30.94 -10.96 -15.37
C LYS A 60 29.87 -10.18 -16.14
N GLN A 61 29.67 -10.53 -17.42
CA GLN A 61 28.63 -9.92 -18.24
C GLN A 61 27.25 -10.12 -17.62
N PRO A 62 26.46 -9.03 -17.44
CA PRO A 62 25.13 -9.13 -16.86
C PRO A 62 24.19 -9.94 -17.75
N VAL A 63 23.30 -10.70 -17.12
CA VAL A 63 22.15 -11.34 -17.80
C VAL A 63 21.25 -10.26 -18.41
N ALA A 64 20.69 -10.55 -19.57
CA ALA A 64 19.78 -9.63 -20.27
C ALA A 64 18.66 -9.12 -19.35
N PRO A 65 18.53 -7.79 -19.13
CA PRO A 65 17.53 -7.23 -18.24
C PRO A 65 16.09 -7.60 -18.60
N ALA A 66 15.77 -7.63 -19.89
CA ALA A 66 14.46 -8.01 -20.40
C ALA A 66 14.09 -9.48 -20.09
N LEU A 67 15.07 -10.39 -20.15
CA LEU A 67 14.88 -11.78 -19.75
C LEU A 67 14.58 -11.88 -18.24
N LEU A 68 15.32 -11.17 -17.41
CA LEU A 68 15.06 -11.11 -15.96
C LEU A 68 13.69 -10.49 -15.65
N ALA A 69 13.28 -9.44 -16.36
CA ALA A 69 11.97 -8.83 -16.21
C ALA A 69 10.85 -9.82 -16.60
N MET A 70 11.02 -10.58 -17.68
CA MET A 70 10.10 -11.65 -18.04
C MET A 70 10.05 -12.74 -16.96
N ALA A 71 11.20 -13.15 -16.40
CA ALA A 71 11.24 -14.11 -15.29
C ALA A 71 10.47 -13.61 -14.05
N LEU A 72 10.56 -12.30 -13.73
CA LEU A 72 9.77 -11.69 -12.63
C LEU A 72 8.26 -11.70 -12.90
N LEU A 73 7.84 -11.52 -14.15
CA LEU A 73 6.41 -11.66 -14.53
C LEU A 73 5.96 -13.13 -14.40
N LEU A 74 6.79 -14.08 -14.83
CA LEU A 74 6.49 -15.50 -14.65
C LEU A 74 6.43 -15.90 -13.17
N GLN A 75 7.31 -15.37 -12.31
CA GLN A 75 7.22 -15.54 -10.86
C GLN A 75 5.89 -15.00 -10.29
N ALA A 76 5.47 -13.80 -10.72
CA ALA A 76 4.20 -13.23 -10.27
C ALA A 76 2.99 -14.04 -10.75
N TYR A 77 3.09 -14.64 -11.93
CA TYR A 77 2.04 -15.50 -12.48
C TYR A 77 1.94 -16.85 -11.76
N THR A 78 3.06 -17.49 -11.48
CA THR A 78 3.13 -18.86 -10.92
C THR A 78 3.25 -18.90 -9.39
N GLY A 79 3.62 -17.78 -8.75
CA GLY A 79 3.92 -17.72 -7.32
C GLY A 79 5.32 -18.24 -6.94
N ALA A 80 6.17 -18.55 -7.91
CA ALA A 80 7.48 -19.15 -7.68
C ALA A 80 8.43 -18.28 -6.85
N SER A 81 9.22 -18.91 -5.98
CA SER A 81 10.36 -18.29 -5.29
C SER A 81 11.53 -18.04 -6.26
N ASP A 82 12.59 -17.38 -5.81
CA ASP A 82 13.78 -17.16 -6.65
C ASP A 82 14.48 -18.48 -6.98
N ALA A 83 14.59 -19.39 -6.02
CA ALA A 83 15.14 -20.73 -6.25
C ALA A 83 14.26 -21.55 -7.23
N GLN A 84 12.93 -21.55 -7.00
CA GLN A 84 12.00 -22.23 -7.91
C GLN A 84 12.01 -21.65 -9.33
N ALA A 85 12.24 -20.33 -9.50
CA ALA A 85 12.32 -19.73 -10.83
C ALA A 85 13.53 -20.25 -11.63
N VAL A 86 14.67 -20.47 -10.97
CA VAL A 86 15.85 -21.09 -11.58
C VAL A 86 15.55 -22.54 -11.98
N GLU A 87 14.94 -23.31 -11.08
CA GLU A 87 14.54 -24.69 -11.34
C GLU A 87 13.52 -24.78 -12.48
N LEU A 88 12.47 -23.96 -12.45
CA LEU A 88 11.44 -23.94 -13.51
C LEU A 88 11.99 -23.52 -14.88
N ALA A 89 13.01 -22.67 -14.91
CA ALA A 89 13.68 -22.30 -16.16
C ALA A 89 14.43 -23.49 -16.81
N ILE A 90 14.76 -24.52 -16.03
CA ILE A 90 15.41 -25.76 -16.50
C ILE A 90 14.38 -26.84 -16.83
N VAL A 91 13.39 -27.08 -15.92
CA VAL A 91 12.55 -28.27 -15.98
C VAL A 91 11.15 -28.03 -16.58
N ASP A 92 10.65 -26.78 -16.59
CA ASP A 92 9.31 -26.46 -17.09
C ASP A 92 9.37 -25.95 -18.54
N ALA A 93 8.93 -26.77 -19.48
CA ALA A 93 8.90 -26.42 -20.90
C ALA A 93 8.12 -25.13 -21.22
N ARG A 94 7.16 -24.73 -20.37
CA ARG A 94 6.39 -23.47 -20.52
C ARG A 94 7.26 -22.26 -20.20
N TRP A 95 8.05 -22.36 -19.11
CA TRP A 95 9.03 -21.33 -18.74
C TRP A 95 10.12 -21.23 -19.79
N GLN A 96 10.71 -22.38 -20.20
CA GLN A 96 11.72 -22.41 -21.25
C GLN A 96 11.22 -21.75 -22.54
N MET A 97 9.99 -22.07 -22.95
CA MET A 97 9.40 -21.52 -24.16
C MET A 97 9.26 -19.99 -24.09
N VAL A 98 8.75 -19.44 -22.97
CA VAL A 98 8.63 -17.99 -22.80
C VAL A 98 9.97 -17.30 -22.73
N LEU A 99 10.95 -17.88 -22.01
CA LEU A 99 12.30 -17.33 -21.87
C LEU A 99 13.17 -17.52 -23.14
N GLY A 100 12.75 -18.38 -24.08
CA GLY A 100 13.50 -18.65 -25.31
C GLY A 100 14.69 -19.56 -25.14
N VAL A 101 14.63 -20.48 -24.17
CA VAL A 101 15.70 -21.41 -23.78
C VAL A 101 15.26 -22.88 -23.87
N VAL A 102 14.35 -23.20 -24.77
CA VAL A 102 13.83 -24.57 -24.98
C VAL A 102 14.97 -25.51 -25.31
N GLY A 103 15.11 -26.57 -24.51
CA GLY A 103 16.14 -27.60 -24.69
C GLY A 103 17.51 -27.24 -24.13
N GLN A 104 17.61 -26.15 -23.36
CA GLN A 104 18.83 -25.88 -22.58
C GLN A 104 18.78 -26.60 -21.24
N ASP A 105 19.92 -27.15 -20.82
CA ASP A 105 20.07 -27.89 -19.58
C ASP A 105 20.49 -26.99 -18.40
N GLU A 106 20.87 -25.74 -18.70
CA GLU A 106 21.27 -24.75 -17.71
C GLU A 106 20.27 -23.61 -17.62
N ALA A 107 20.09 -23.06 -16.41
CA ALA A 107 19.26 -21.89 -16.21
C ALA A 107 19.90 -20.64 -16.82
N PRO A 108 19.13 -19.76 -17.51
CA PRO A 108 19.67 -18.56 -18.13
C PRO A 108 20.05 -17.47 -17.10
N PHE A 109 19.79 -17.68 -15.82
CA PHE A 109 20.14 -16.80 -14.72
C PHE A 109 20.34 -17.57 -13.41
N SER A 110 21.14 -17.02 -12.51
CA SER A 110 21.32 -17.55 -11.17
C SER A 110 20.24 -17.03 -10.20
N GLN A 111 20.07 -17.71 -9.06
CA GLN A 111 19.17 -17.27 -8.00
C GLN A 111 19.47 -15.84 -7.54
N GLY A 112 20.75 -15.46 -7.40
CA GLY A 112 21.19 -14.12 -6.97
C GLY A 112 20.92 -13.02 -8.00
N ALA A 113 20.78 -13.36 -9.29
CA ALA A 113 20.49 -12.38 -10.34
C ALA A 113 19.11 -11.72 -10.17
N LEU A 114 18.09 -12.47 -9.72
CA LEU A 114 16.73 -11.96 -9.56
C LEU A 114 16.60 -10.90 -8.43
N PRO A 115 17.11 -11.12 -7.20
CA PRO A 115 17.14 -10.10 -6.16
C PRO A 115 17.92 -8.84 -6.57
N ALA A 116 19.08 -9.01 -7.18
CA ALA A 116 19.91 -7.89 -7.65
C ALA A 116 19.18 -7.06 -8.73
N PHE A 117 18.49 -7.71 -9.66
CA PHE A 117 17.70 -7.05 -10.67
C PHE A 117 16.49 -6.32 -10.08
N ARG A 118 15.77 -6.94 -9.12
CA ARG A 118 14.67 -6.27 -8.39
C ARG A 118 15.13 -5.00 -7.69
N GLN A 119 16.30 -5.02 -7.06
CA GLN A 119 16.84 -3.82 -6.41
C GLN A 119 17.07 -2.69 -7.43
N ARG A 120 17.59 -3.01 -8.62
CA ARG A 120 17.74 -2.02 -9.69
C ARG A 120 16.40 -1.46 -10.17
N LEU A 121 15.42 -2.33 -10.46
CA LEU A 121 14.07 -1.90 -10.85
C LEU A 121 13.44 -0.97 -9.80
N ILE A 122 13.61 -1.30 -8.51
CA ILE A 122 13.08 -0.51 -7.40
C ILE A 122 13.78 0.84 -7.29
N ALA A 123 15.11 0.86 -7.44
CA ALA A 123 15.92 2.08 -7.31
C ALA A 123 15.66 3.08 -8.45
N SER A 124 15.36 2.60 -9.66
CA SER A 124 15.10 3.40 -10.86
C SER A 124 13.62 3.59 -11.19
N ASP A 125 12.69 3.11 -10.34
CA ASP A 125 11.23 3.12 -10.57
C ASP A 125 10.77 2.39 -11.87
N MET A 126 11.63 1.54 -12.42
CA MET A 126 11.35 0.77 -13.64
C MET A 126 10.30 -0.34 -13.44
N ASP A 127 9.95 -0.67 -12.20
CA ASP A 127 8.79 -1.53 -11.91
C ASP A 127 7.46 -0.84 -12.27
N ARG A 128 7.36 0.50 -12.18
CA ARG A 128 6.25 1.27 -12.71
C ARG A 128 6.23 1.16 -14.23
N ARG A 129 7.36 1.37 -14.87
CA ARG A 129 7.51 1.30 -16.32
C ARG A 129 7.12 -0.07 -16.88
N LEU A 130 7.43 -1.16 -16.16
CA LEU A 130 7.00 -2.52 -16.54
C LEU A 130 5.47 -2.67 -16.52
N LEU A 131 4.75 -2.02 -15.60
CA LEU A 131 3.28 -1.98 -15.62
C LEU A 131 2.76 -1.18 -16.82
N GLU A 132 3.34 -0.02 -17.11
CA GLU A 132 2.98 0.83 -18.27
C GLU A 132 3.15 0.08 -19.59
N ARG A 133 4.21 -0.73 -19.74
CA ARG A 133 4.42 -1.57 -20.93
C ARG A 133 3.23 -2.49 -21.23
N THR A 134 2.53 -2.95 -20.20
CA THR A 134 1.32 -3.77 -20.43
C THR A 134 0.17 -2.94 -21.01
N ILE A 135 0.08 -1.65 -20.66
CA ILE A 135 -0.94 -0.73 -21.22
C ILE A 135 -0.58 -0.39 -22.66
N GLU A 136 0.69 -0.14 -22.96
CA GLU A 136 1.18 0.07 -24.34
C GLU A 136 0.93 -1.16 -25.21
N LEU A 137 1.20 -2.36 -24.69
CA LEU A 137 0.89 -3.62 -25.38
C LEU A 137 -0.62 -3.72 -25.66
N ALA A 138 -1.48 -3.35 -24.70
CA ALA A 138 -2.93 -3.35 -24.92
C ALA A 138 -3.34 -2.44 -26.09
N ARG A 139 -2.65 -1.28 -26.25
CA ARG A 139 -2.91 -0.35 -27.35
C ARG A 139 -2.49 -0.90 -28.70
N LYS A 140 -1.33 -1.56 -28.77
CA LYS A 140 -0.77 -2.12 -30.00
C LYS A 140 -1.45 -3.44 -30.43
N SER A 141 -1.94 -4.22 -29.49
CA SER A 141 -2.41 -5.60 -29.71
C SER A 141 -3.76 -5.73 -30.42
N GLY A 142 -4.53 -4.64 -30.55
CA GLY A 142 -5.90 -4.71 -31.06
C GLY A 142 -6.92 -5.35 -30.09
N ALA A 143 -6.53 -5.58 -28.83
CA ALA A 143 -7.40 -6.15 -27.80
C ALA A 143 -8.64 -5.29 -27.49
N PHE A 144 -8.52 -3.99 -27.71
CA PHE A 144 -9.57 -3.00 -27.45
C PHE A 144 -9.75 -2.09 -28.68
N ASP A 145 -10.99 -1.75 -29.00
CA ASP A 145 -11.30 -0.76 -30.03
C ASP A 145 -11.18 0.67 -29.44
N TRP A 146 -9.94 1.18 -29.39
CA TRP A 146 -9.61 2.47 -28.80
C TRP A 146 -10.36 3.65 -29.45
N LYS A 147 -10.83 3.51 -30.71
CA LYS A 147 -11.59 4.55 -31.40
C LYS A 147 -13.02 4.66 -30.88
N LYS A 148 -13.56 3.57 -30.31
CA LYS A 148 -14.90 3.54 -29.71
C LYS A 148 -14.90 3.87 -28.21
N LEU A 149 -13.73 3.90 -27.57
CA LEU A 149 -13.64 4.27 -26.16
C LEU A 149 -13.89 5.77 -25.98
N PRO A 150 -14.41 6.20 -24.81
CA PRO A 150 -14.50 7.61 -24.44
C PRO A 150 -13.15 8.30 -24.53
N LYS A 151 -13.13 9.57 -24.96
CA LYS A 151 -11.88 10.37 -25.01
C LYS A 151 -11.26 10.57 -23.63
N ASP A 152 -12.11 10.70 -22.61
CA ASP A 152 -11.70 10.93 -21.23
C ASP A 152 -11.76 9.64 -20.42
N LEU A 153 -10.95 9.58 -19.35
CA LEU A 153 -10.85 8.42 -18.48
C LEU A 153 -12.05 8.28 -17.55
N ARG A 154 -12.51 7.05 -17.40
CA ARG A 154 -13.44 6.63 -16.36
C ARG A 154 -12.71 5.68 -15.41
N ILE A 155 -12.38 6.16 -14.21
CA ILE A 155 -11.49 5.45 -13.28
C ILE A 155 -12.24 5.00 -12.05
N ALA A 156 -11.92 3.80 -11.58
CA ALA A 156 -12.27 3.36 -10.24
C ALA A 156 -11.00 3.17 -9.39
N VAL A 157 -11.03 3.70 -8.16
CA VAL A 157 -9.93 3.54 -7.18
C VAL A 157 -10.47 2.81 -5.97
N ASP A 158 -9.74 1.80 -5.51
CA ASP A 158 -10.07 1.06 -4.30
C ASP A 158 -8.83 0.45 -3.66
N SER A 159 -8.97 -0.05 -2.41
CA SER A 159 -7.88 -0.62 -1.64
C SER A 159 -8.23 -1.98 -1.04
N ARG A 160 -7.18 -2.72 -0.70
CA ARG A 160 -7.29 -3.95 0.06
C ARG A 160 -6.28 -4.00 1.21
N PRO A 161 -6.59 -4.68 2.32
CA PRO A 161 -5.60 -5.03 3.33
C PRO A 161 -4.52 -5.94 2.75
N LEU A 162 -3.27 -5.70 3.16
CA LEU A 162 -2.12 -6.55 2.91
C LEU A 162 -1.41 -6.78 4.25
N GLU A 163 -1.49 -7.99 4.78
CA GLU A 163 -0.85 -8.35 6.04
C GLU A 163 0.67 -8.27 5.89
N GLY A 164 1.36 -7.66 6.83
CA GLY A 164 2.82 -7.46 6.77
C GLY A 164 3.59 -8.77 6.90
N ALA A 165 4.82 -8.78 6.39
CA ALA A 165 5.75 -9.90 6.49
C ALA A 165 6.50 -9.91 7.83
N GLY A 166 6.72 -8.73 8.43
CA GLY A 166 7.43 -8.58 9.69
C GLY A 166 6.70 -9.23 10.88
N ARG A 167 7.47 -9.59 11.88
CA ARG A 167 6.95 -10.14 13.12
C ARG A 167 6.22 -9.07 13.91
N VAL A 168 4.97 -9.35 14.31
CA VAL A 168 4.19 -8.50 15.21
C VAL A 168 4.52 -8.87 16.64
N GLU A 169 4.91 -7.89 17.44
CA GLU A 169 5.36 -8.10 18.80
C GLU A 169 4.61 -7.19 19.79
N ASP A 170 4.46 -7.67 21.03
CA ASP A 170 4.00 -6.85 22.13
C ASP A 170 5.13 -5.92 22.64
N THR A 171 4.81 -4.98 23.52
CA THR A 171 5.75 -3.96 24.02
C THR A 171 7.04 -4.56 24.59
N PHE A 172 6.97 -5.62 25.40
CA PHE A 172 8.16 -6.25 25.98
C PHE A 172 9.07 -6.83 24.88
N ASN A 173 8.49 -7.58 23.96
CA ASN A 173 9.23 -8.18 22.85
C ASN A 173 9.78 -7.13 21.89
N LEU A 174 9.00 -6.06 21.57
CA LEU A 174 9.49 -4.96 20.73
C LEU A 174 10.73 -4.29 21.33
N LEU A 175 10.66 -3.91 22.60
CA LEU A 175 11.77 -3.24 23.29
C LEU A 175 13.02 -4.14 23.39
N ALA A 176 12.83 -5.40 23.81
CA ALA A 176 13.93 -6.35 23.91
C ALA A 176 14.55 -6.70 22.55
N HIS A 177 13.73 -6.84 21.50
CA HIS A 177 14.22 -7.10 20.15
C HIS A 177 15.04 -5.90 19.60
N ALA A 178 14.54 -4.68 19.78
CA ALA A 178 15.28 -3.48 19.38
C ALA A 178 16.60 -3.34 20.14
N ALA A 179 16.59 -3.63 21.46
CA ALA A 179 17.80 -3.62 22.28
C ALA A 179 18.82 -4.68 21.80
N ARG A 180 18.38 -5.89 21.46
CA ARG A 180 19.26 -6.92 20.86
C ARG A 180 19.89 -6.47 19.55
N ASN A 181 19.16 -5.73 18.73
CA ASN A 181 19.74 -5.18 17.49
C ASN A 181 20.82 -4.14 17.78
N VAL A 182 20.63 -3.30 18.81
CA VAL A 182 21.67 -2.36 19.31
C VAL A 182 22.87 -3.13 19.83
N LEU A 183 22.67 -4.12 20.71
CA LEU A 183 23.73 -4.97 21.26
C LEU A 183 24.52 -5.67 20.14
N GLY A 184 23.83 -6.32 19.21
CA GLY A 184 24.50 -7.03 18.12
C GLY A 184 25.23 -6.10 17.14
N CYS A 185 24.80 -4.84 17.03
CA CYS A 185 25.51 -3.83 16.25
C CYS A 185 26.77 -3.36 16.99
N ALA A 186 26.62 -2.98 18.25
CA ALA A 186 27.71 -2.52 19.10
C ALA A 186 28.78 -3.59 19.28
N ALA A 187 28.39 -4.84 19.52
CA ALA A 187 29.28 -5.97 19.68
C ALA A 187 30.24 -6.15 18.49
N ARG A 188 29.71 -6.03 17.25
CA ARG A 188 30.54 -6.08 16.03
C ARG A 188 31.54 -4.93 15.93
N LEU A 189 31.22 -3.76 16.47
CA LEU A 189 32.10 -2.58 16.40
C LEU A 189 33.25 -2.65 17.41
N VAL A 190 33.02 -3.33 18.55
CA VAL A 190 34.05 -3.47 19.60
C VAL A 190 34.72 -4.86 19.62
N ASP A 191 34.38 -5.71 18.61
CA ASP A 191 34.90 -7.08 18.47
C ASP A 191 34.64 -7.97 19.71
N LEU A 192 33.42 -7.86 20.25
CA LEU A 192 32.91 -8.65 21.37
C LEU A 192 31.65 -9.41 20.98
N THR A 193 31.22 -10.33 21.83
CA THR A 193 29.89 -10.96 21.70
C THR A 193 28.78 -10.07 22.27
N PRO A 194 27.53 -10.21 21.83
CA PRO A 194 26.40 -9.47 22.42
C PRO A 194 26.25 -9.71 23.94
N GLU A 195 26.57 -10.91 24.40
CA GLU A 195 26.54 -11.30 25.81
C GLU A 195 27.60 -10.55 26.63
N GLU A 196 28.83 -10.41 26.10
CA GLU A 196 29.92 -9.66 26.74
C GLU A 196 29.57 -8.17 26.81
N VAL A 197 29.05 -7.59 25.73
CA VAL A 197 28.59 -6.20 25.71
C VAL A 197 27.45 -5.98 26.73
N ALA A 198 26.47 -6.88 26.77
CA ALA A 198 25.36 -6.81 27.72
C ALA A 198 25.84 -6.88 29.16
N LYS A 199 26.85 -7.72 29.46
CA LYS A 199 27.46 -7.83 30.79
C LYS A 199 28.23 -6.55 31.17
N ASP A 200 29.05 -6.00 30.25
CA ASP A 200 29.80 -4.75 30.50
C ASP A 200 28.86 -3.55 30.63
N ALA A 201 27.79 -3.52 29.90
CA ALA A 201 26.74 -2.51 30.04
C ALA A 201 25.89 -2.65 31.33
N GLY A 202 26.02 -3.77 32.06
CA GLY A 202 25.17 -4.10 33.21
C GLY A 202 23.71 -4.39 32.83
N ALA A 203 23.50 -4.89 31.61
CA ALA A 203 22.18 -5.15 31.01
C ALA A 203 22.02 -6.62 30.53
N PRO A 204 22.33 -7.65 31.35
CA PRO A 204 22.39 -9.05 30.92
C PRO A 204 21.06 -9.61 30.38
N LEU A 205 19.92 -9.13 30.89
CA LEU A 205 18.60 -9.57 30.41
C LEU A 205 18.36 -9.30 28.93
N LEU A 206 19.05 -8.32 28.34
CA LEU A 206 18.86 -7.94 26.95
C LEU A 206 19.57 -8.90 25.96
N ALA A 207 20.54 -9.68 26.43
CA ALA A 207 21.23 -10.68 25.59
C ALA A 207 20.40 -11.96 25.38
N GLY A 208 19.47 -12.26 26.28
CA GLY A 208 18.64 -13.46 26.21
C GLY A 208 17.75 -13.53 24.96
N THR A 209 17.46 -14.74 24.50
CA THR A 209 16.64 -14.98 23.30
C THR A 209 15.17 -14.61 23.50
N SER A 210 14.66 -14.71 24.73
CA SER A 210 13.29 -14.40 25.12
C SER A 210 13.24 -13.60 26.42
N ILE A 211 12.93 -12.32 26.34
CA ILE A 211 12.80 -11.47 27.52
C ILE A 211 11.72 -11.99 28.49
N LYS A 212 10.69 -12.65 27.99
CA LYS A 212 9.62 -13.22 28.84
C LYS A 212 10.06 -14.45 29.61
N ALA A 213 10.96 -15.25 29.05
CA ALA A 213 11.56 -16.40 29.73
C ALA A 213 12.58 -15.93 30.78
N GLU A 214 13.40 -14.93 30.46
CA GLU A 214 14.39 -14.35 31.37
C GLU A 214 13.76 -13.70 32.62
N LEU A 215 12.57 -13.09 32.44
CA LEU A 215 11.85 -12.46 33.55
C LEU A 215 11.11 -13.45 34.43
N ASP A 216 10.81 -14.64 33.94
CA ASP A 216 10.14 -15.77 34.65
C ASP A 216 8.97 -15.34 35.56
N LEU A 217 7.95 -14.70 34.95
CA LEU A 217 6.84 -14.08 35.67
C LEU A 217 5.51 -14.73 35.37
N GLU A 218 4.57 -14.62 36.31
CA GLU A 218 3.16 -14.87 36.06
C GLU A 218 2.57 -13.74 35.20
N TRP A 219 2.50 -13.96 33.88
CA TRP A 219 2.10 -12.95 32.90
C TRP A 219 0.62 -12.56 32.96
N SER A 220 -0.20 -13.23 33.75
CA SER A 220 -1.58 -12.83 34.07
C SER A 220 -1.65 -11.80 35.21
N ASP A 221 -0.61 -11.69 36.06
CA ASP A 221 -0.53 -10.76 37.18
C ASP A 221 -0.15 -9.34 36.74
N PRO A 222 -1.02 -8.33 36.91
CA PRO A 222 -0.72 -6.95 36.57
C PRO A 222 0.42 -6.33 37.38
N ALA A 223 0.60 -6.73 38.65
CA ALA A 223 1.66 -6.17 39.52
C ALA A 223 3.04 -6.67 39.09
N GLN A 224 3.16 -7.96 38.75
CA GLN A 224 4.40 -8.52 38.23
C GLN A 224 4.74 -7.90 36.84
N LYS A 225 3.76 -7.68 35.96
CA LYS A 225 3.98 -6.97 34.70
C LYS A 225 4.48 -5.54 34.91
N ALA A 226 3.94 -4.82 35.88
CA ALA A 226 4.37 -3.47 36.21
C ALA A 226 5.80 -3.46 36.73
N SER A 227 6.20 -4.42 37.56
CA SER A 227 7.59 -4.58 38.04
C SER A 227 8.52 -4.92 36.87
N ALA A 228 8.13 -5.84 36.01
CA ALA A 228 8.90 -6.29 34.85
C ALA A 228 9.23 -5.16 33.87
N ILE A 229 8.27 -4.26 33.60
CA ILE A 229 8.54 -3.14 32.72
C ILE A 229 9.55 -2.18 33.34
N GLY A 230 9.52 -1.98 34.65
CA GLY A 230 10.53 -1.20 35.39
C GLY A 230 11.92 -1.81 35.20
N THR A 231 12.05 -3.12 35.44
CA THR A 231 13.32 -3.85 35.25
C THR A 231 13.83 -3.75 33.84
N LEU A 232 12.95 -3.92 32.84
CA LEU A 232 13.33 -3.80 31.42
C LEU A 232 13.83 -2.38 31.09
N VAL A 233 13.11 -1.34 31.52
CA VAL A 233 13.51 0.07 31.28
C VAL A 233 14.86 0.37 31.93
N GLU A 234 15.12 -0.11 33.14
CA GLU A 234 16.42 0.04 33.77
C GLU A 234 17.57 -0.59 32.97
N GLN A 235 17.34 -1.79 32.40
CA GLN A 235 18.31 -2.45 31.53
C GLN A 235 18.55 -1.64 30.25
N LEU A 236 17.49 -1.09 29.64
CA LEU A 236 17.61 -0.23 28.47
C LEU A 236 18.40 1.04 28.77
N ASP A 237 18.16 1.68 29.92
CA ASP A 237 18.89 2.88 30.34
C ASP A 237 20.38 2.60 30.59
N ARG A 238 20.71 1.42 31.11
CA ARG A 238 22.11 0.98 31.28
C ARG A 238 22.76 0.78 29.92
N LEU A 239 22.11 0.13 29.00
CA LEU A 239 22.61 -0.05 27.64
C LEU A 239 22.84 1.29 26.92
N GLU A 240 21.88 2.22 26.97
CA GLU A 240 22.02 3.53 26.31
C GLU A 240 23.17 4.36 26.93
N ARG A 241 23.35 4.32 28.27
CA ARG A 241 24.49 4.97 28.94
C ARG A 241 25.82 4.34 28.54
N TRP A 242 25.88 3.02 28.41
CA TRP A 242 27.07 2.33 27.95
C TRP A 242 27.43 2.73 26.52
N ILE A 243 26.45 2.74 25.60
CA ILE A 243 26.64 3.18 24.21
C ILE A 243 27.18 4.63 24.17
N ALA A 244 26.58 5.54 24.91
CA ALA A 244 27.03 6.93 24.98
C ALA A 244 28.45 7.07 25.49
N ARG A 245 28.86 6.25 26.48
CA ARG A 245 30.21 6.23 27.05
C ARG A 245 31.26 5.70 26.07
N VAL A 246 30.91 4.62 25.30
CA VAL A 246 31.87 3.91 24.46
C VAL A 246 32.01 4.58 23.09
N PHE A 247 30.90 5.02 22.50
CA PHE A 247 30.87 5.53 21.13
C PHE A 247 30.74 7.05 21.04
N GLY A 248 30.29 7.74 22.11
CA GLY A 248 30.12 9.20 22.07
C GLY A 248 29.25 9.65 20.88
N GLU A 249 29.79 10.56 20.06
CA GLU A 249 29.12 11.10 18.86
C GLU A 249 28.96 10.06 17.77
N GLU A 250 29.85 9.07 17.66
CA GLU A 250 29.79 8.00 16.67
C GLU A 250 28.53 7.13 16.83
N ALA A 251 27.88 7.13 18.00
CA ALA A 251 26.59 6.47 18.21
C ALA A 251 25.47 7.01 17.29
N SER A 252 25.64 8.23 16.78
CA SER A 252 24.68 8.88 15.86
C SER A 252 24.98 8.59 14.38
N GLU A 253 26.02 7.82 14.08
CA GLU A 253 26.44 7.44 12.73
C GLU A 253 26.13 5.97 12.43
N PRO A 254 26.00 5.59 11.13
CA PRO A 254 25.93 4.18 10.77
C PRO A 254 27.15 3.39 11.28
N PRO A 255 26.95 2.16 11.76
CA PRO A 255 25.71 1.36 11.71
C PRO A 255 24.82 1.45 12.95
N LEU A 256 25.18 2.19 14.03
CA LEU A 256 24.44 2.25 15.31
C LEU A 256 23.22 3.16 15.26
N ALA A 257 23.24 4.20 14.45
CA ALA A 257 22.20 5.24 14.42
C ALA A 257 20.78 4.67 14.21
N GLU A 258 20.58 3.78 13.24
CA GLU A 258 19.24 3.24 12.93
C GLU A 258 18.71 2.29 14.03
N PRO A 259 19.46 1.34 14.59
CA PRO A 259 19.04 0.53 15.74
C PRO A 259 18.69 1.37 16.97
N LEU A 260 19.49 2.38 17.30
CA LEU A 260 19.23 3.28 18.44
C LEU A 260 17.98 4.14 18.22
N ALA A 261 17.82 4.73 17.04
CA ALA A 261 16.62 5.48 16.71
C ALA A 261 15.37 4.61 16.80
N THR A 262 15.46 3.35 16.36
CA THR A 262 14.37 2.37 16.48
C THR A 262 14.02 2.09 17.95
N LEU A 263 15.02 1.83 18.80
CA LEU A 263 14.80 1.60 20.24
C LEU A 263 14.14 2.82 20.90
N ARG A 264 14.63 4.02 20.64
CA ARG A 264 14.07 5.27 21.18
C ARG A 264 12.62 5.47 20.72
N GLN A 265 12.33 5.30 19.44
CA GLN A 265 10.96 5.37 18.90
C GLN A 265 10.02 4.41 19.64
N LEU A 266 10.44 3.17 19.87
CA LEU A 266 9.63 2.16 20.55
C LEU A 266 9.41 2.50 22.03
N ARG A 267 10.39 3.08 22.71
CA ARG A 267 10.24 3.60 24.09
C ARG A 267 9.21 4.72 24.12
N GLU A 268 9.35 5.74 23.28
CA GLU A 268 8.46 6.90 23.23
C GLU A 268 7.02 6.52 22.92
N GLN A 269 6.78 5.55 22.02
CA GLN A 269 5.45 5.16 21.64
C GLN A 269 4.73 4.29 22.67
N ASP A 270 5.44 3.39 23.36
CA ASP A 270 4.85 2.34 24.18
C ASP A 270 4.95 2.60 25.68
N LEU A 271 5.86 3.49 26.13
CA LEU A 271 6.00 3.86 27.52
C LEU A 271 5.28 5.19 27.83
N ASP A 272 4.78 5.32 29.06
CA ASP A 272 4.20 6.57 29.56
C ASP A 272 5.33 7.60 29.80
N PRO A 273 5.32 8.78 29.15
CA PRO A 273 6.38 9.77 29.30
C PRO A 273 6.39 10.42 30.69
N GLU A 274 5.24 10.51 31.35
CA GLU A 274 5.07 11.18 32.65
C GLU A 274 4.25 10.30 33.63
N PRO A 275 4.80 9.18 34.09
CA PRO A 275 4.09 8.34 35.04
C PRO A 275 3.85 9.05 36.36
N PRO A 276 2.61 9.08 36.94
CA PRO A 276 2.26 9.87 38.13
C PRO A 276 3.09 9.55 39.38
N ASP A 277 3.63 8.33 39.46
CA ASP A 277 4.46 7.85 40.56
C ASP A 277 5.97 7.77 40.23
N GLY A 278 6.36 8.31 39.06
CA GLY A 278 7.73 8.24 38.55
C GLY A 278 8.19 6.84 38.12
N LYS A 279 7.34 5.81 38.22
CA LYS A 279 7.71 4.44 37.85
C LYS A 279 7.37 4.14 36.41
N PRO A 280 8.29 3.55 35.61
CA PRO A 280 8.03 3.19 34.23
C PRO A 280 6.80 2.30 34.10
N ARG A 281 5.95 2.61 33.13
CA ARG A 281 4.76 1.82 32.79
C ARG A 281 4.43 1.90 31.32
N ILE A 282 3.69 0.91 30.84
CA ILE A 282 3.17 0.90 29.47
C ILE A 282 2.07 1.98 29.36
N ARG A 283 2.14 2.78 28.29
CA ARG A 283 1.17 3.82 27.97
C ARG A 283 -0.24 3.23 27.83
N LYS A 284 -1.24 3.91 28.39
CA LYS A 284 -2.65 3.58 28.16
C LYS A 284 -3.06 3.98 26.75
N GLY A 285 -3.65 3.03 25.99
CA GLY A 285 -4.06 3.25 24.61
C GLY A 285 -2.99 2.89 23.60
N THR A 286 -3.16 3.37 22.35
CA THR A 286 -2.23 3.11 21.24
C THR A 286 -1.73 4.45 20.72
N ALA A 287 -0.45 4.63 20.59
CA ALA A 287 0.14 5.80 19.96
C ALA A 287 -0.35 5.92 18.51
N GLU A 288 -0.48 7.16 18.01
CA GLU A 288 -1.09 7.45 16.70
C GLU A 288 -0.42 6.70 15.55
N ASP A 289 0.90 6.66 15.52
CA ASP A 289 1.69 5.98 14.48
C ASP A 289 2.50 4.81 15.05
N ARG A 290 1.89 4.01 15.94
CA ARG A 290 2.57 2.92 16.62
C ARG A 290 3.17 1.91 15.66
N ARG A 291 4.49 1.76 15.68
CA ARG A 291 5.25 0.70 15.02
C ARG A 291 4.96 -0.64 15.71
N VAL A 292 4.69 -1.69 14.94
CA VAL A 292 4.28 -3.01 15.46
C VAL A 292 5.30 -4.12 15.20
N SER A 293 6.41 -3.78 14.52
CA SER A 293 7.50 -4.70 14.18
C SER A 293 8.83 -3.96 14.21
N VAL A 294 9.85 -4.60 14.75
CA VAL A 294 11.23 -4.09 14.71
C VAL A 294 11.83 -4.24 13.31
N GLU A 295 11.53 -5.36 12.63
CA GLU A 295 12.07 -5.66 11.31
C GLU A 295 11.47 -4.78 10.20
N ASP A 296 10.20 -4.41 10.36
CA ASP A 296 9.43 -3.70 9.33
C ASP A 296 8.97 -2.33 9.85
N LYS A 297 9.74 -1.29 9.50
CA LYS A 297 9.51 0.08 9.97
C LYS A 297 8.23 0.72 9.42
N ASP A 298 7.69 0.22 8.31
CA ASP A 298 6.51 0.79 7.65
C ASP A 298 5.21 0.06 8.04
N MET A 299 5.33 -1.12 8.67
CA MET A 299 4.17 -1.92 9.06
C MET A 299 3.40 -1.27 10.22
N ARG A 300 2.08 -1.12 10.06
CA ARG A 300 1.21 -0.49 11.05
C ARG A 300 -0.02 -1.32 11.34
N HIS A 301 -0.66 -1.01 12.48
CA HIS A 301 -1.96 -1.55 12.84
C HIS A 301 -3.06 -0.84 12.06
N GLY A 302 -3.89 -1.57 11.33
CA GLY A 302 -5.00 -1.04 10.56
C GLY A 302 -6.32 -1.75 10.82
N ARG A 303 -7.40 -1.17 10.28
CA ARG A 303 -8.76 -1.73 10.37
C ARG A 303 -9.42 -1.71 9.02
N LYS A 304 -10.02 -2.84 8.62
CA LYS A 304 -10.94 -2.90 7.49
C LYS A 304 -12.39 -2.63 7.91
N SER A 305 -12.75 -3.00 9.15
CA SER A 305 -14.06 -2.77 9.75
C SER A 305 -13.90 -2.68 11.27
N LYS A 306 -15.00 -2.44 12.01
CA LYS A 306 -14.97 -2.45 13.48
C LYS A 306 -14.41 -3.76 14.06
N SER A 307 -14.71 -4.89 13.44
CA SER A 307 -14.31 -6.24 13.89
C SER A 307 -13.06 -6.77 13.19
N LYS A 308 -12.70 -6.28 12.00
CA LYS A 308 -11.59 -6.83 11.24
C LYS A 308 -10.37 -5.91 11.29
N ARG A 309 -9.41 -6.31 12.14
CA ARG A 309 -8.10 -5.65 12.30
C ARG A 309 -7.04 -6.45 11.55
N PHE A 310 -5.95 -5.79 11.18
CA PHE A 310 -4.78 -6.41 10.56
C PHE A 310 -3.53 -5.57 10.84
N ASN A 311 -2.35 -6.16 10.70
CA ASN A 311 -1.07 -5.46 10.80
C ASN A 311 -0.36 -5.55 9.45
N GLY A 312 0.04 -4.42 8.90
CA GLY A 312 0.68 -4.37 7.58
C GLY A 312 0.41 -3.10 6.82
N TYR A 313 -0.18 -3.24 5.63
CA TYR A 313 -0.33 -2.20 4.62
C TYR A 313 -1.72 -2.19 4.00
N LYS A 314 -2.01 -1.13 3.25
CA LYS A 314 -3.08 -1.09 2.27
C LYS A 314 -2.49 -1.06 0.87
N GLY A 315 -2.90 -1.98 0.02
CA GLY A 315 -2.58 -1.96 -1.41
C GLY A 315 -3.71 -1.28 -2.17
N HIS A 316 -3.38 -0.24 -2.95
CA HIS A 316 -4.32 0.58 -3.71
C HIS A 316 -4.12 0.34 -5.20
N ILE A 317 -5.21 0.34 -5.96
CA ILE A 317 -5.14 0.33 -7.42
C ILE A 317 -6.09 1.36 -8.02
N ALA A 318 -5.71 1.91 -9.17
CA ALA A 318 -6.59 2.64 -10.07
C ALA A 318 -6.81 1.81 -11.33
N CYS A 319 -8.08 1.61 -11.70
CA CYS A 319 -8.50 0.77 -12.81
C CYS A 319 -9.32 1.60 -13.80
N ASP A 320 -8.99 1.53 -15.09
CA ASP A 320 -9.83 2.06 -16.15
C ASP A 320 -11.12 1.21 -16.26
N LEU A 321 -12.27 1.84 -16.17
CA LEU A 321 -13.58 1.17 -16.21
C LEU A 321 -13.96 0.66 -17.60
N ASP A 322 -13.36 1.20 -18.65
CA ASP A 322 -13.68 0.86 -20.04
C ASP A 322 -12.88 -0.36 -20.51
N THR A 323 -11.59 -0.40 -20.23
CA THR A 323 -10.69 -1.51 -20.58
C THR A 323 -10.47 -2.51 -19.46
N GLU A 324 -10.82 -2.15 -18.25
CA GLU A 324 -10.52 -2.88 -17.01
C GLU A 324 -9.03 -3.11 -16.77
N LEU A 325 -8.15 -2.31 -17.37
CA LEU A 325 -6.72 -2.33 -17.10
C LEU A 325 -6.39 -1.58 -15.78
N ILE A 326 -5.44 -2.11 -15.03
CA ILE A 326 -4.88 -1.43 -13.86
C ILE A 326 -3.87 -0.41 -14.39
N LEU A 327 -4.13 0.87 -14.12
CA LEU A 327 -3.30 1.99 -14.60
C LEU A 327 -2.24 2.38 -13.57
N ALA A 328 -2.56 2.27 -12.29
CA ALA A 328 -1.69 2.72 -11.21
C ALA A 328 -1.82 1.83 -9.98
N CYS A 329 -0.74 1.78 -9.20
CA CYS A 329 -0.66 1.05 -7.94
C CYS A 329 -0.06 1.92 -6.83
N GLY A 330 -0.52 1.71 -5.59
CA GLY A 330 0.02 2.37 -4.40
C GLY A 330 0.06 1.41 -3.21
N VAL A 331 0.99 1.63 -2.29
CA VAL A 331 1.04 0.92 -1.01
C VAL A 331 1.27 1.92 0.10
N THR A 332 0.41 1.92 1.11
CA THR A 332 0.54 2.77 2.30
C THR A 332 0.56 1.93 3.57
N PRO A 333 1.14 2.40 4.68
CA PRO A 333 0.96 1.80 5.99
C PRO A 333 -0.53 1.65 6.34
N ALA A 334 -0.88 0.60 7.09
CA ALA A 334 -2.28 0.22 7.31
C ALA A 334 -3.12 1.26 8.06
N ASN A 335 -2.49 2.12 8.89
CA ASN A 335 -3.14 3.19 9.65
C ASN A 335 -3.38 4.48 8.84
N ARG A 336 -2.71 4.64 7.69
CA ARG A 336 -2.81 5.87 6.90
C ARG A 336 -4.18 6.01 6.22
N PRO A 337 -4.73 7.23 6.12
CA PRO A 337 -5.90 7.49 5.30
C PRO A 337 -5.71 7.06 3.84
N GLU A 338 -6.75 6.53 3.22
CA GLU A 338 -6.68 6.04 1.83
C GLU A 338 -6.39 7.16 0.83
N ALA A 339 -6.80 8.38 1.15
CA ALA A 339 -6.53 9.57 0.33
C ALA A 339 -5.03 9.88 0.16
N GLU A 340 -4.17 9.44 1.10
CA GLU A 340 -2.72 9.65 1.02
C GLU A 340 -2.05 8.87 -0.13
N ALA A 341 -2.67 7.79 -0.61
CA ALA A 341 -2.17 7.06 -1.78
C ALA A 341 -2.39 7.80 -3.11
N VAL A 342 -3.31 8.76 -3.13
CA VAL A 342 -3.82 9.34 -4.38
C VAL A 342 -2.80 10.15 -5.17
N PRO A 343 -1.92 10.99 -4.57
CA PRO A 343 -0.93 11.72 -5.36
C PRO A 343 -0.04 10.79 -6.20
N GLY A 344 0.44 9.69 -5.63
CA GLY A 344 1.23 8.70 -6.37
C GLY A 344 0.42 8.01 -7.48
N LEU A 345 -0.85 7.67 -7.21
CA LEU A 345 -1.74 7.10 -8.23
C LEU A 345 -1.99 8.09 -9.38
N GLN A 346 -2.17 9.39 -9.10
CA GLN A 346 -2.36 10.43 -10.11
C GLN A 346 -1.12 10.55 -11.02
N THR A 347 0.06 10.54 -10.43
CA THR A 347 1.33 10.58 -11.18
C THR A 347 1.45 9.38 -12.11
N ASP A 348 1.21 8.15 -11.61
CA ASP A 348 1.28 6.93 -12.41
C ASP A 348 0.25 6.95 -13.55
N ILE A 349 -0.99 7.42 -13.31
CA ILE A 349 -2.04 7.54 -14.33
C ILE A 349 -1.63 8.52 -15.42
N ALA A 350 -1.10 9.69 -15.04
CA ALA A 350 -0.68 10.73 -15.99
C ALA A 350 0.47 10.28 -16.89
N LEU A 351 1.40 9.48 -16.36
CA LEU A 351 2.53 8.95 -17.10
C LEU A 351 2.14 7.77 -18.01
N GLY A 352 1.22 6.91 -17.56
CA GLY A 352 0.82 5.70 -18.27
C GLY A 352 -0.35 5.85 -19.24
N SER A 353 -1.04 6.99 -19.29
CA SER A 353 -2.23 7.19 -20.12
C SER A 353 -2.12 8.39 -21.04
N GLU A 354 -2.48 8.21 -22.31
CA GLU A 354 -2.69 9.33 -23.26
C GLU A 354 -3.99 10.09 -23.01
N ARG A 355 -4.94 9.44 -22.33
CA ARG A 355 -6.20 10.04 -21.88
C ARG A 355 -5.95 10.68 -20.51
N ASN A 356 -5.62 11.96 -20.46
CA ASN A 356 -5.18 12.63 -19.24
C ASN A 356 -6.30 13.21 -18.38
N VAL A 357 -7.49 13.38 -18.95
CA VAL A 357 -8.64 13.95 -18.22
C VAL A 357 -9.48 12.83 -17.62
N ILE A 358 -9.66 12.87 -16.32
CA ILE A 358 -10.57 11.96 -15.62
C ILE A 358 -11.96 12.60 -15.62
N ALA A 359 -12.86 12.10 -16.47
CA ALA A 359 -14.26 12.55 -16.53
C ALA A 359 -15.14 11.88 -15.47
N GLN A 360 -14.81 10.65 -15.06
CA GLN A 360 -15.54 9.94 -14.02
C GLN A 360 -14.56 9.27 -13.03
N LEU A 361 -14.78 9.50 -11.74
CA LEU A 361 -14.02 8.91 -10.65
C LEU A 361 -14.95 8.15 -9.70
N SER A 362 -14.83 6.82 -9.68
CA SER A 362 -15.57 5.91 -8.80
C SER A 362 -14.71 5.51 -7.61
N ILE A 363 -15.07 5.92 -6.40
CA ILE A 363 -14.24 5.75 -5.19
C ILE A 363 -15.06 5.29 -3.99
N ASP A 364 -14.36 4.78 -2.95
CA ASP A 364 -14.94 4.65 -1.61
C ASP A 364 -14.78 5.96 -0.81
N ARG A 365 -15.49 6.06 0.31
CA ARG A 365 -15.46 7.24 1.20
C ARG A 365 -14.07 7.62 1.68
N GLY A 366 -13.18 6.64 1.84
CA GLY A 366 -11.80 6.87 2.25
C GLY A 366 -11.01 7.80 1.32
N TYR A 367 -11.42 7.87 0.05
CA TYR A 367 -10.77 8.71 -0.98
C TYR A 367 -11.47 10.05 -1.24
N ILE A 368 -12.62 10.31 -0.62
CA ILE A 368 -13.45 11.48 -0.97
C ILE A 368 -12.77 12.82 -0.70
N LYS A 369 -11.85 12.86 0.28
CA LYS A 369 -11.05 14.05 0.63
C LYS A 369 -9.73 14.14 -0.17
N SER A 370 -9.54 13.31 -1.18
CA SER A 370 -8.32 13.33 -1.98
C SER A 370 -8.27 14.52 -2.94
N PRO A 371 -7.06 14.98 -3.32
CA PRO A 371 -6.90 16.00 -4.36
C PRO A 371 -7.59 15.61 -5.67
N MET A 372 -7.46 14.36 -6.11
CA MET A 372 -8.10 13.83 -7.33
C MET A 372 -9.62 14.03 -7.32
N ALA A 373 -10.30 13.70 -6.22
CA ALA A 373 -11.75 13.88 -6.13
C ALA A 373 -12.15 15.35 -6.22
N THR A 374 -11.38 16.24 -5.59
CA THR A 374 -11.56 17.69 -5.63
C THR A 374 -11.34 18.24 -7.05
N GLU A 375 -10.28 17.84 -7.73
CA GLU A 375 -9.96 18.28 -9.09
C GLU A 375 -10.98 17.80 -10.12
N VAL A 376 -11.36 16.52 -10.09
CA VAL A 376 -12.38 15.96 -10.99
C VAL A 376 -13.69 16.72 -10.81
N PHE A 377 -14.09 16.97 -9.56
CA PHE A 377 -15.31 17.70 -9.27
C PHE A 377 -15.25 19.18 -9.72
N ALA A 378 -14.13 19.87 -9.49
CA ALA A 378 -13.93 21.27 -9.86
C ALA A 378 -13.94 21.48 -11.38
N ARG A 379 -13.41 20.51 -12.15
CA ARG A 379 -13.43 20.53 -13.63
C ARG A 379 -14.79 20.13 -14.23
N GLY A 380 -15.81 19.88 -13.40
CA GLY A 380 -17.14 19.45 -13.86
C GLY A 380 -17.25 17.95 -14.13
N GLY A 381 -16.21 17.17 -13.88
CA GLY A 381 -16.22 15.73 -13.93
C GLY A 381 -17.10 15.13 -12.83
N GLU A 382 -17.32 13.84 -12.90
CA GLU A 382 -18.25 13.14 -12.05
C GLU A 382 -17.55 12.29 -10.99
N VAL A 383 -17.85 12.55 -9.73
CA VAL A 383 -17.37 11.73 -8.60
C VAL A 383 -18.52 10.82 -8.16
N LEU A 384 -18.30 9.49 -8.25
CA LEU A 384 -19.24 8.45 -7.84
C LEU A 384 -18.79 7.85 -6.51
N CYS A 385 -19.47 8.24 -5.43
CA CYS A 385 -19.18 7.78 -4.08
C CYS A 385 -20.45 7.79 -3.23
N LYS A 386 -20.47 7.00 -2.17
CA LYS A 386 -21.51 7.16 -1.12
C LYS A 386 -21.18 8.38 -0.28
N PRO A 387 -22.14 9.27 0.00
CA PRO A 387 -21.90 10.46 0.83
C PRO A 387 -21.52 10.07 2.26
N TRP A 388 -20.94 11.00 3.02
CA TRP A 388 -20.78 10.83 4.45
C TRP A 388 -22.12 10.68 5.14
N VAL A 389 -22.20 9.73 6.06
CA VAL A 389 -23.41 9.52 6.85
C VAL A 389 -23.47 10.56 7.95
N SER A 390 -24.49 11.43 7.90
CA SER A 390 -24.78 12.35 8.99
C SER A 390 -25.36 11.57 10.18
N ARG A 391 -24.76 11.72 11.35
CA ARG A 391 -25.20 11.09 12.61
C ARG A 391 -25.35 12.18 13.67
N ASN A 392 -26.40 12.10 14.45
CA ASN A 392 -26.64 13.01 15.59
C ASN A 392 -27.50 12.32 16.66
N GLY A 393 -27.17 11.07 17.01
CA GLY A 393 -27.97 10.28 17.95
C GLY A 393 -29.43 10.19 17.52
N THR A 394 -30.35 10.54 18.41
CA THR A 394 -31.79 10.61 18.18
C THR A 394 -32.25 11.99 17.69
N LEU A 395 -31.35 12.96 17.64
CA LEU A 395 -31.66 14.34 17.26
C LEU A 395 -31.61 14.53 15.74
N PHE A 396 -32.20 15.64 15.26
CA PHE A 396 -32.15 16.01 13.85
C PHE A 396 -30.71 16.00 13.33
N ARG A 397 -30.53 15.30 12.23
CA ARG A 397 -29.27 15.18 11.50
C ARG A 397 -29.13 16.36 10.54
N LYS A 398 -27.93 16.60 10.06
CA LYS A 398 -27.71 17.61 9.00
C LYS A 398 -28.58 17.37 7.76
N SER A 399 -28.88 16.10 7.44
CA SER A 399 -29.78 15.73 6.33
C SER A 399 -31.25 16.21 6.51
N ASP A 400 -31.64 16.53 7.72
CA ASP A 400 -33.01 16.99 8.03
C ASP A 400 -33.16 18.52 7.86
N PHE A 401 -32.05 19.20 7.58
CA PHE A 401 -31.97 20.60 7.23
C PHE A 401 -31.98 20.79 5.72
N VAL A 402 -32.65 21.80 5.19
CA VAL A 402 -32.62 22.13 3.77
C VAL A 402 -31.44 23.03 3.47
N ILE A 403 -30.42 22.50 2.80
CA ILE A 403 -29.25 23.27 2.40
C ILE A 403 -29.38 23.68 0.94
N ASN A 404 -29.47 24.98 0.68
CA ASN A 404 -29.49 25.55 -0.65
C ASN A 404 -28.09 26.07 -1.01
N MET A 405 -27.41 25.33 -1.89
CA MET A 405 -26.04 25.66 -2.32
C MET A 405 -25.97 26.89 -3.23
N ARG A 406 -27.06 27.23 -3.91
CA ARG A 406 -27.12 28.40 -4.82
C ARG A 406 -27.25 29.72 -4.05
N SER A 407 -28.22 29.78 -3.11
CA SER A 407 -28.42 30.95 -2.24
C SER A 407 -27.49 30.97 -1.04
N ARG A 408 -26.74 29.86 -0.80
CA ARG A 408 -25.88 29.66 0.38
C ARG A 408 -26.66 29.84 1.69
N THR A 409 -27.83 29.21 1.79
CA THR A 409 -28.68 29.23 2.96
C THR A 409 -28.97 27.85 3.49
N ILE A 410 -29.14 27.74 4.79
CA ILE A 410 -29.57 26.53 5.48
C ILE A 410 -30.82 26.80 6.27
N THR A 411 -31.88 26.01 6.03
CA THR A 411 -33.16 26.12 6.72
C THR A 411 -33.36 24.96 7.68
N CYS A 412 -33.66 25.23 8.94
CA CYS A 412 -33.90 24.21 9.95
C CYS A 412 -35.30 23.56 9.78
N PRO A 413 -35.58 22.41 10.43
CA PRO A 413 -36.88 21.75 10.36
C PRO A 413 -38.06 22.60 10.89
N ALA A 414 -37.79 23.65 11.67
CA ALA A 414 -38.81 24.62 12.14
C ALA A 414 -38.97 25.82 11.20
N GLY A 415 -38.26 25.87 10.05
CA GLY A 415 -38.39 26.92 9.04
C GLY A 415 -37.48 28.14 9.22
N GLN A 416 -36.63 28.20 10.25
CA GLN A 416 -35.64 29.26 10.40
C GLN A 416 -34.50 29.08 9.38
N THR A 417 -34.09 30.20 8.75
CA THR A 417 -33.07 30.18 7.68
C THR A 417 -31.91 31.08 8.03
N GLU A 418 -30.68 30.53 7.90
CA GLU A 418 -29.43 31.23 8.10
C GLU A 418 -28.55 31.17 6.82
N SER A 419 -27.70 32.16 6.64
CA SER A 419 -26.71 32.17 5.56
C SER A 419 -25.43 31.44 5.98
N PHE A 420 -24.69 30.92 5.02
CA PHE A 420 -23.39 30.25 5.29
C PHE A 420 -22.36 30.49 4.20
N ARG A 421 -21.08 30.25 4.56
CA ARG A 421 -19.97 30.00 3.63
C ARG A 421 -19.50 28.55 3.80
N PRO A 422 -18.99 27.89 2.74
CA PRO A 422 -18.33 26.59 2.89
C PRO A 422 -17.21 26.66 3.93
N GLY A 423 -17.22 25.74 4.88
CA GLY A 423 -16.29 25.70 6.01
C GLY A 423 -16.83 26.30 7.31
N ASP A 424 -17.94 27.04 7.28
CA ASP A 424 -18.53 27.67 8.46
C ASP A 424 -19.22 26.65 9.38
N VAL A 425 -19.31 27.02 10.64
CA VAL A 425 -20.25 26.43 11.60
C VAL A 425 -21.38 27.46 11.78
N VAL A 426 -22.52 27.16 11.19
CA VAL A 426 -23.70 28.01 11.27
C VAL A 426 -24.37 27.81 12.63
N GLU A 427 -24.61 28.88 13.37
CA GLU A 427 -25.46 28.91 14.57
C GLU A 427 -26.79 29.55 14.21
N PHE A 428 -27.89 28.86 14.51
CA PHE A 428 -29.24 29.40 14.38
C PHE A 428 -29.54 30.32 15.56
N ASP A 429 -30.37 31.34 15.32
CA ASP A 429 -30.72 32.33 16.34
C ASP A 429 -31.12 31.66 17.68
N PRO A 430 -30.37 31.96 18.77
CA PRO A 430 -30.61 31.37 20.08
C PRO A 430 -32.00 31.65 20.66
N GLU A 431 -32.55 32.83 20.39
CA GLU A 431 -33.88 33.20 20.91
C GLU A 431 -34.98 32.40 20.21
N ALA A 432 -34.94 32.31 18.87
CA ALA A 432 -35.84 31.48 18.10
C ALA A 432 -35.73 30.00 18.47
N CYS A 433 -34.49 29.50 18.66
CA CYS A 433 -34.25 28.15 19.13
C CYS A 433 -34.79 27.88 20.54
N SER A 434 -34.72 28.86 21.44
CA SER A 434 -35.24 28.74 22.83
C SER A 434 -36.76 28.59 22.88
N ARG A 435 -37.47 29.22 21.94
CA ARG A 435 -38.95 29.16 21.82
C ARG A 435 -39.46 28.06 20.89
N CYS A 436 -38.55 27.31 20.26
CA CYS A 436 -38.89 26.32 19.25
C CYS A 436 -39.51 25.04 19.85
N SER A 437 -40.69 24.66 19.35
CA SER A 437 -41.38 23.41 19.75
C SER A 437 -40.59 22.12 19.42
N LEU A 438 -39.71 22.19 18.43
CA LEU A 438 -38.86 21.06 18.00
C LEU A 438 -37.49 20.98 18.71
N ARG A 439 -37.22 21.90 19.66
CA ARG A 439 -35.92 22.02 20.33
C ARG A 439 -35.43 20.69 20.93
N ALA A 440 -36.29 19.98 21.64
CA ALA A 440 -35.94 18.70 22.28
C ALA A 440 -35.46 17.62 21.29
N LYS A 441 -35.92 17.69 20.03
CA LYS A 441 -35.51 16.82 18.93
C LYS A 441 -34.34 17.40 18.12
N CYS A 442 -33.87 18.61 18.42
CA CYS A 442 -32.92 19.34 17.60
C CYS A 442 -31.53 19.47 18.25
N THR A 443 -31.47 19.90 19.52
CA THR A 443 -30.20 20.18 20.18
C THR A 443 -30.26 19.92 21.69
N PRO A 444 -29.20 19.36 22.30
CA PRO A 444 -29.06 19.23 23.74
C PRO A 444 -28.45 20.47 24.38
N ALA A 445 -28.09 21.50 23.60
CA ALA A 445 -27.42 22.70 24.11
C ALA A 445 -28.29 23.40 25.18
N ALA A 446 -27.64 24.09 26.12
CA ALA A 446 -28.33 24.86 27.18
C ALA A 446 -29.26 25.92 26.58
N ARG A 447 -30.26 26.38 27.37
CA ARG A 447 -31.07 27.52 26.97
C ARG A 447 -30.17 28.74 26.78
N GLY A 448 -30.41 29.52 25.71
CA GLY A 448 -29.55 30.65 25.34
C GLY A 448 -28.49 30.33 24.28
N ALA A 449 -28.34 29.06 23.89
CA ALA A 449 -27.50 28.67 22.73
C ALA A 449 -28.38 28.18 21.57
N GLY A 450 -28.02 28.53 20.35
CA GLY A 450 -28.66 28.08 19.13
C GLY A 450 -28.21 26.66 18.72
N ARG A 451 -28.91 26.08 17.75
CA ARG A 451 -28.48 24.88 17.07
C ARG A 451 -27.31 25.22 16.15
N THR A 452 -26.18 24.51 16.27
CA THR A 452 -25.05 24.65 15.36
C THR A 452 -25.04 23.55 14.31
N VAL A 453 -24.68 23.89 13.06
CA VAL A 453 -24.49 22.94 11.94
C VAL A 453 -23.25 23.31 11.17
N ALA A 454 -22.27 22.40 11.16
CA ALA A 454 -21.04 22.57 10.38
C ALA A 454 -21.30 22.34 8.89
N ILE A 455 -20.92 23.30 8.05
CA ILE A 455 -20.94 23.21 6.59
C ILE A 455 -19.55 22.81 6.12
N ALA A 456 -19.42 21.66 5.47
CA ALA A 456 -18.13 21.18 4.98
C ALA A 456 -17.65 22.01 3.78
N LEU A 457 -16.33 22.10 3.59
CA LEU A 457 -15.75 22.72 2.38
C LEU A 457 -16.23 22.00 1.11
N ASP A 458 -16.41 20.70 1.16
CA ASP A 458 -16.91 19.84 0.07
C ASP A 458 -18.44 19.68 0.07
N GLU A 459 -19.20 20.56 0.75
CA GLU A 459 -20.66 20.41 0.91
C GLU A 459 -21.40 20.29 -0.42
N GLN A 460 -20.93 20.99 -1.44
CA GLN A 460 -21.51 20.90 -2.78
C GLN A 460 -21.36 19.50 -3.37
N LEU A 461 -20.19 18.87 -3.21
CA LEU A 461 -19.98 17.47 -3.58
C LEU A 461 -20.87 16.55 -2.77
N GLN A 462 -20.92 16.71 -1.44
CA GLN A 462 -21.77 15.90 -0.56
C GLN A 462 -23.27 16.00 -0.94
N HIS A 463 -23.72 17.19 -1.34
CA HIS A 463 -25.09 17.39 -1.81
C HIS A 463 -25.37 16.61 -3.11
N ARG A 464 -24.45 16.67 -4.09
CA ARG A 464 -24.56 15.87 -5.32
C ARG A 464 -24.56 14.37 -5.02
N LEU A 465 -23.70 13.90 -4.12
CA LEU A 465 -23.62 12.48 -3.74
C LEU A 465 -24.89 12.01 -3.03
N ARG A 466 -25.53 12.84 -2.20
CA ARG A 466 -26.83 12.52 -1.59
C ARG A 466 -27.93 12.35 -2.66
N LYS A 467 -27.98 13.23 -3.65
CA LYS A 467 -28.92 13.12 -4.80
C LYS A 467 -28.64 11.86 -5.63
N LEU A 468 -27.36 11.55 -5.87
CA LEU A 468 -26.95 10.35 -6.59
C LEU A 468 -27.49 9.07 -5.91
N VAL A 469 -27.28 8.92 -4.61
CA VAL A 469 -27.75 7.74 -3.86
C VAL A 469 -29.27 7.65 -3.78
N ALA A 470 -29.98 8.78 -3.77
CA ALA A 470 -31.44 8.83 -3.72
C ALA A 470 -32.10 8.30 -5.00
N SER A 471 -31.47 8.47 -6.19
CA SER A 471 -31.99 8.01 -7.47
C SER A 471 -31.65 6.54 -7.76
N SER A 472 -32.52 5.83 -8.48
CA SER A 472 -32.25 4.45 -8.96
C SER A 472 -31.08 4.40 -9.92
N ALA A 473 -31.07 5.31 -10.91
CA ALA A 473 -29.98 5.43 -11.89
C ALA A 473 -28.62 5.72 -11.21
N GLY A 474 -28.61 6.60 -10.18
CA GLY A 474 -27.39 6.88 -9.43
C GLY A 474 -26.89 5.67 -8.64
N ARG A 475 -27.78 4.89 -8.05
CA ARG A 475 -27.41 3.62 -7.39
C ARG A 475 -26.85 2.58 -8.36
N GLU A 476 -27.37 2.51 -9.57
CA GLU A 476 -26.86 1.63 -10.63
C GLU A 476 -25.43 2.04 -11.02
N ARG A 477 -25.18 3.31 -11.25
CA ARG A 477 -23.85 3.84 -11.55
C ARG A 477 -22.83 3.57 -10.46
N LEU A 478 -23.22 3.64 -9.19
CA LEU A 478 -22.35 3.28 -8.07
C LEU A 478 -21.92 1.79 -8.11
N ARG A 479 -22.67 0.91 -8.78
CA ARG A 479 -22.30 -0.51 -8.94
C ARG A 479 -21.15 -0.73 -9.93
N GLU A 480 -20.87 0.22 -10.82
CA GLU A 480 -19.71 0.13 -11.74
C GLU A 480 -18.39 -0.06 -10.97
N ARG A 481 -18.30 0.41 -9.72
CA ARG A 481 -17.15 0.20 -8.85
C ARG A 481 -16.86 -1.28 -8.56
N VAL A 482 -17.82 -2.18 -8.71
CA VAL A 482 -17.62 -3.63 -8.55
C VAL A 482 -16.51 -4.16 -9.46
N LYS A 483 -16.24 -3.54 -10.60
CA LYS A 483 -15.14 -3.92 -11.49
C LYS A 483 -13.77 -3.84 -10.78
N VAL A 484 -13.49 -2.76 -10.06
CA VAL A 484 -12.23 -2.62 -9.34
C VAL A 484 -12.16 -3.58 -8.14
N GLU A 485 -13.29 -3.87 -7.48
CA GLU A 485 -13.34 -4.88 -6.42
C GLU A 485 -12.99 -6.29 -6.96
N HIS A 486 -13.47 -6.64 -8.16
CA HIS A 486 -13.09 -7.88 -8.84
C HIS A 486 -11.60 -7.92 -9.18
N LYS A 487 -11.01 -6.79 -9.62
CA LYS A 487 -9.56 -6.72 -9.88
C LYS A 487 -8.75 -6.90 -8.59
N LEU A 488 -9.16 -6.26 -7.49
CA LEU A 488 -8.52 -6.47 -6.18
C LEU A 488 -8.65 -7.93 -5.70
N ALA A 489 -9.81 -8.57 -5.91
CA ALA A 489 -9.99 -9.98 -5.59
C ALA A 489 -9.08 -10.88 -6.44
N HIS A 490 -8.89 -10.55 -7.72
CA HIS A 490 -7.98 -11.26 -8.62
C HIS A 490 -6.52 -11.10 -8.20
N LEU A 491 -6.08 -9.87 -7.89
CA LEU A 491 -4.77 -9.58 -7.32
C LEU A 491 -4.55 -10.35 -6.00
N SER A 492 -5.56 -10.39 -5.12
CA SER A 492 -5.47 -11.11 -3.84
C SER A 492 -5.26 -12.61 -4.01
N ARG A 493 -5.85 -13.22 -5.05
CA ARG A 493 -5.63 -14.65 -5.35
C ARG A 493 -4.20 -14.94 -5.84
N LYS A 494 -3.59 -13.99 -6.56
CA LYS A 494 -2.24 -14.13 -7.11
C LYS A 494 -1.14 -13.76 -6.11
N GLN A 495 -1.24 -12.60 -5.50
CA GLN A 495 -0.25 -12.08 -4.57
C GLN A 495 -0.37 -12.68 -3.16
N GLY A 496 -1.55 -13.21 -2.81
CA GLY A 496 -1.86 -13.64 -1.46
C GLY A 496 -2.34 -12.49 -0.56
N ARG A 497 -2.59 -12.84 0.72
CA ARG A 497 -3.04 -11.89 1.75
C ARG A 497 -1.88 -11.28 2.50
N ARG A 498 -0.75 -11.99 2.58
CA ARG A 498 0.45 -11.57 3.30
C ARG A 498 1.47 -10.97 2.33
N ALA A 499 2.08 -9.89 2.73
CA ALA A 499 3.19 -9.24 2.02
C ALA A 499 4.37 -10.21 1.87
N ARG A 500 5.03 -10.15 0.74
CA ARG A 500 6.24 -10.95 0.48
C ARG A 500 7.50 -10.26 1.01
N TYR A 501 7.45 -8.94 1.16
CA TYR A 501 8.61 -8.12 1.49
C TYR A 501 8.33 -7.23 2.70
N LEU A 502 9.39 -6.75 3.34
CA LEU A 502 9.36 -5.69 4.33
C LEU A 502 9.33 -4.32 3.65
N GLY A 503 8.59 -3.38 4.22
CA GLY A 503 8.51 -1.99 3.77
C GLY A 503 7.54 -1.74 2.60
N THR A 504 7.08 -0.50 2.49
CA THR A 504 6.09 -0.07 1.49
C THR A 504 6.63 -0.16 0.07
N ARG A 505 7.87 0.26 -0.18
CA ARG A 505 8.44 0.34 -1.53
C ARG A 505 8.61 -1.02 -2.21
N LYS A 506 9.09 -2.03 -1.47
CA LYS A 506 9.24 -3.40 -2.02
C LYS A 506 7.88 -4.06 -2.24
N ASN A 507 6.90 -3.77 -1.40
CA ASN A 507 5.54 -4.27 -1.58
C ASN A 507 4.80 -3.54 -2.71
N LEU A 508 5.14 -2.28 -3.02
CA LEU A 508 4.67 -1.59 -4.22
C LEU A 508 5.20 -2.26 -5.50
N PHE A 509 6.50 -2.59 -5.55
CA PHE A 509 7.07 -3.40 -6.63
C PHE A 509 6.28 -4.71 -6.81
N ASP A 510 6.02 -5.42 -5.72
CA ASP A 510 5.29 -6.69 -5.75
C ASP A 510 3.86 -6.51 -6.27
N LEU A 511 3.17 -5.45 -5.86
CA LEU A 511 1.82 -5.12 -6.35
C LEU A 511 1.83 -4.77 -7.84
N ARG A 512 2.78 -3.94 -8.30
CA ARG A 512 2.94 -3.52 -9.72
C ARG A 512 3.19 -4.71 -10.64
N ARG A 513 4.07 -5.65 -10.28
CA ARG A 513 4.31 -6.84 -11.11
C ARG A 513 3.11 -7.78 -11.19
N HIS A 514 2.33 -7.93 -10.11
CA HIS A 514 1.10 -8.70 -10.14
C HIS A 514 0.00 -7.97 -10.93
N ALA A 515 -0.07 -6.63 -10.86
CA ALA A 515 -0.95 -5.82 -11.69
C ALA A 515 -0.60 -5.96 -13.17
N ALA A 516 0.68 -5.98 -13.52
CA ALA A 516 1.14 -6.23 -14.89
C ALA A 516 0.64 -7.61 -15.40
N VAL A 517 0.76 -8.66 -14.59
CA VAL A 517 0.24 -9.99 -14.94
C VAL A 517 -1.29 -9.97 -15.12
N VAL A 518 -2.03 -9.28 -14.24
CA VAL A 518 -3.51 -9.15 -14.35
C VAL A 518 -3.89 -8.39 -15.63
N ASN A 519 -3.13 -7.38 -16.02
CA ASN A 519 -3.32 -6.67 -17.29
C ASN A 519 -3.07 -7.60 -18.49
N LEU A 520 -1.97 -8.35 -18.51
CA LEU A 520 -1.65 -9.32 -19.56
C LEU A 520 -2.74 -10.38 -19.71
N GLU A 521 -3.33 -10.86 -18.62
CA GLU A 521 -4.48 -11.76 -18.66
C GLU A 521 -5.76 -11.09 -19.19
N ALA A 522 -5.96 -9.80 -18.92
CA ALA A 522 -7.09 -9.04 -19.43
C ALA A 522 -6.96 -8.84 -20.96
N ILE A 523 -5.77 -8.46 -21.43
CA ILE A 523 -5.46 -8.32 -22.86
C ILE A 523 -5.67 -9.64 -23.57
N HIS A 524 -5.13 -10.74 -23.03
CA HIS A 524 -5.30 -12.06 -23.62
C HIS A 524 -6.78 -12.47 -23.74
N ARG A 525 -7.59 -12.21 -22.70
CA ARG A 525 -9.03 -12.49 -22.73
C ARG A 525 -9.76 -11.64 -23.76
N ALA A 526 -9.42 -10.36 -23.88
CA ALA A 526 -10.01 -9.46 -24.86
C ALA A 526 -9.74 -9.93 -26.30
N LEU A 527 -8.48 -10.33 -26.59
CA LEU A 527 -8.10 -10.91 -27.89
C LEU A 527 -8.78 -12.25 -28.22
N GLN A 528 -9.20 -13.01 -27.23
CA GLN A 528 -9.94 -14.26 -27.44
C GLN A 528 -11.45 -14.03 -27.67
N ALA A 529 -11.97 -12.86 -27.27
CA ALA A 529 -13.36 -12.47 -27.40
C ALA A 529 -13.64 -11.66 -28.68
N ALA A 530 -12.61 -11.06 -29.28
CA ALA A 530 -12.63 -10.35 -30.55
C ALA A 530 -12.55 -11.34 -31.72
#